data_3991b1c1322a158425f85993dcd249b0
#
_entry.id   3991b1c1322a158425f85993dcd249b0
#
_cell.length_a   1.000
_cell.length_b   1.000
_cell.length_c   1.000
_cell.angle_alpha   90.00
_cell.angle_beta   90.00
_cell.angle_gamma   90.00
#
_symmetry.space_group_name_H-M   'P 1'
#
loop_
_entity.id
_entity.type
_entity.pdbx_description
1 polymer ?
#
loop_
_entity_poly.entity_id
_entity_poly.type
_entity_poly.pdbx_seq_one_letter_code
_entity_poly.pdbx_strand_id
1 'polypeptide(L)'
;MIWAESLVLDASMTLAWLLTRASPVEQHLAANCLAAVRNNEAIVPDLWHVEIANVLCLYERRRILTAEASDGFLMLPNSLPIDTDDARIGSRREPIRLLARRHGLSGYDALYLDLALRRDATLATFDRRLADACRAAGGRVLGDSHNAVHEPLSAFSSEPKS
;
A
#
# COMPACT_ATOMS: atom_id res chain seq x y z
N MET A 1 6.64 15.56 -8.08
CA MET A 1 6.55 14.17 -8.54
C MET A 1 5.07 13.83 -8.63
N ILE A 2 4.57 13.69 -9.84
CA ILE A 2 3.14 13.42 -10.08
C ILE A 2 2.96 11.91 -9.99
N TRP A 3 2.49 11.42 -8.87
CA TRP A 3 1.98 10.06 -8.75
C TRP A 3 0.57 10.07 -9.36
N ALA A 4 0.47 9.79 -10.64
CA ALA A 4 -0.82 9.66 -11.32
C ALA A 4 -1.44 8.25 -11.13
N GLU A 5 -0.99 7.50 -10.15
CA GLU A 5 -1.33 6.11 -9.97
C GLU A 5 -2.15 5.91 -8.69
N SER A 6 -3.23 5.15 -8.81
CA SER A 6 -4.02 4.72 -7.66
C SER A 6 -3.15 3.92 -6.69
N LEU A 7 -3.40 4.07 -5.40
CA LEU A 7 -2.73 3.33 -4.34
C LEU A 7 -3.68 2.28 -3.77
N VAL A 8 -3.17 1.09 -3.49
CA VAL A 8 -3.84 0.12 -2.61
C VAL A 8 -3.14 0.17 -1.25
N LEU A 9 -3.89 0.52 -0.21
CA LEU A 9 -3.36 0.62 1.15
C LEU A 9 -3.58 -0.69 1.91
N ASP A 10 -2.50 -1.30 2.36
CA ASP A 10 -2.55 -2.32 3.38
C ASP A 10 -2.69 -1.68 4.77
N ALA A 11 -3.36 -2.38 5.68
CA ALA A 11 -3.57 -1.92 7.05
C ALA A 11 -2.24 -1.61 7.77
N SER A 12 -1.16 -2.35 7.49
CA SER A 12 0.17 -2.11 8.08
C SER A 12 0.71 -0.72 7.76
N MET A 13 0.50 -0.24 6.53
CA MET A 13 0.90 1.10 6.10
C MET A 13 0.07 2.17 6.79
N THR A 14 -1.24 1.99 6.85
CA THR A 14 -2.16 2.95 7.47
C THR A 14 -1.91 3.07 8.98
N LEU A 15 -1.73 1.94 9.66
CA LEU A 15 -1.44 1.92 11.11
C LEU A 15 -0.09 2.57 11.45
N ALA A 16 0.85 2.62 10.51
CA ALA A 16 2.11 3.32 10.70
C ALA A 16 1.96 4.85 10.81
N TRP A 17 0.80 5.40 10.45
CA TRP A 17 0.48 6.81 10.69
C TRP A 17 0.15 7.10 12.16
N LEU A 18 -0.29 6.10 12.90
CA LEU A 18 -0.56 6.18 14.35
C LEU A 18 0.64 5.72 15.18
N LEU A 19 1.28 4.63 14.75
CA LEU A 19 2.28 3.92 15.51
C LEU A 19 3.67 4.24 14.96
N THR A 20 4.55 4.72 15.83
CA THR A 20 5.94 4.98 15.43
C THR A 20 6.63 3.70 14.99
N ARG A 21 7.20 3.72 13.79
CA ARG A 21 8.01 2.61 13.27
C ARG A 21 9.41 2.67 13.84
N ALA A 22 10.00 1.52 14.13
CA ALA A 22 11.36 1.43 14.65
C ALA A 22 12.42 1.88 13.63
N SER A 23 12.14 1.66 12.34
CA SER A 23 13.02 2.05 11.24
C SER A 23 12.73 3.49 10.78
N PRO A 24 13.73 4.40 10.78
CA PRO A 24 13.57 5.75 10.20
C PRO A 24 13.15 5.73 8.72
N VAL A 25 13.61 4.74 7.94
CA VAL A 25 13.24 4.57 6.53
C VAL A 25 11.75 4.24 6.41
N GLU A 26 11.25 3.31 7.23
CA GLU A 26 9.82 2.97 7.25
C GLU A 26 8.97 4.15 7.73
N GLN A 27 9.44 4.90 8.72
CA GLN A 27 8.77 6.10 9.20
C GLN A 27 8.63 7.15 8.09
N HIS A 28 9.70 7.37 7.33
CA HIS A 28 9.71 8.30 6.20
C HIS A 28 8.78 7.82 5.08
N LEU A 29 8.80 6.53 4.78
CA LEU A 29 7.92 5.93 3.76
C LEU A 29 6.43 6.06 4.14
N ALA A 30 6.09 5.85 5.41
CA ALA A 30 4.73 6.05 5.91
C ALA A 30 4.26 7.51 5.76
N ALA A 31 5.14 8.47 6.07
CA ALA A 31 4.84 9.90 5.89
C ALA A 31 4.66 10.27 4.41
N ASN A 32 5.51 9.75 3.53
CA ASN A 32 5.39 9.95 2.08
C ASN A 32 4.10 9.32 1.53
N CYS A 33 3.73 8.14 2.02
CA CYS A 33 2.47 7.50 1.65
C CYS A 33 1.27 8.37 2.05
N LEU A 34 1.25 8.90 3.28
CA LEU A 34 0.18 9.80 3.73
C LEU A 34 0.07 11.06 2.86
N ALA A 35 1.21 11.66 2.50
CA ALA A 35 1.23 12.81 1.61
C ALA A 35 0.71 12.46 0.20
N ALA A 36 1.05 11.27 -0.31
CA ALA A 36 0.56 10.78 -1.60
C ALA A 36 -0.96 10.56 -1.57
N VAL A 37 -1.51 9.93 -0.53
CA VAL A 37 -2.95 9.69 -0.39
C VAL A 37 -3.76 10.98 -0.32
N ARG A 38 -3.22 12.05 0.25
CA ARG A 38 -3.90 13.36 0.29
C ARG A 38 -4.14 13.96 -1.09
N ASN A 39 -3.35 13.59 -2.06
CA ASN A 39 -3.36 14.16 -3.42
C ASN A 39 -3.82 13.17 -4.49
N ASN A 40 -4.01 11.91 -4.13
CA ASN A 40 -4.40 10.84 -5.06
C ASN A 40 -5.45 9.96 -4.40
N GLU A 41 -6.21 9.24 -5.22
CA GLU A 41 -7.16 8.25 -4.75
C GLU A 41 -6.42 7.01 -4.22
N ALA A 42 -6.85 6.54 -3.07
CA ALA A 42 -6.46 5.25 -2.53
C ALA A 42 -7.66 4.32 -2.47
N ILE A 43 -7.42 3.03 -2.66
CA ILE A 43 -8.45 2.00 -2.66
C ILE A 43 -8.06 0.94 -1.62
N VAL A 44 -9.04 0.48 -0.87
CA VAL A 44 -8.87 -0.56 0.15
C VAL A 44 -9.93 -1.66 -0.03
N PRO A 45 -9.64 -2.92 0.32
CA PRO A 45 -10.68 -3.94 0.40
C PRO A 45 -11.51 -3.78 1.68
N ASP A 46 -12.71 -4.35 1.73
CA ASP A 46 -13.54 -4.38 2.95
C ASP A 46 -12.78 -4.92 4.19
N LEU A 47 -11.87 -5.85 3.98
CA LEU A 47 -11.03 -6.42 5.03
C LEU A 47 -10.20 -5.35 5.75
N TRP A 48 -9.74 -4.32 5.05
CA TRP A 48 -8.94 -3.24 5.63
C TRP A 48 -9.63 -2.59 6.83
N HIS A 49 -10.93 -2.35 6.75
CA HIS A 49 -11.71 -1.76 7.85
C HIS A 49 -11.71 -2.66 9.08
N VAL A 50 -11.82 -3.98 8.87
CA VAL A 50 -11.81 -4.97 9.95
C VAL A 50 -10.42 -5.08 10.58
N GLU A 51 -9.37 -5.07 9.78
CA GLU A 51 -7.98 -5.13 10.27
C GLU A 51 -7.62 -3.90 11.11
N ILE A 52 -7.97 -2.70 10.65
CA ILE A 52 -7.77 -1.46 11.43
C ILE A 52 -8.50 -1.56 12.77
N ALA A 53 -9.79 -1.89 12.75
CA ALA A 53 -10.58 -2.03 13.97
C ALA A 53 -9.98 -3.08 14.93
N ASN A 54 -9.56 -4.23 14.40
CA ASN A 54 -8.99 -5.31 15.20
C ASN A 54 -7.68 -4.89 15.88
N VAL A 55 -6.79 -4.20 15.19
CA VAL A 55 -5.52 -3.74 15.76
C VAL A 55 -5.76 -2.68 16.83
N LEU A 56 -6.64 -1.72 16.60
CA LEU A 56 -7.00 -0.70 17.60
C LEU A 56 -7.56 -1.35 18.87
N CYS A 57 -8.54 -2.24 18.75
CA CYS A 57 -9.11 -2.98 19.88
C CYS A 57 -8.04 -3.81 20.63
N LEU A 58 -7.12 -4.44 19.91
CA LEU A 58 -6.05 -5.21 20.51
C LEU A 58 -5.12 -4.31 21.33
N TYR A 59 -4.76 -3.13 20.82
CA TYR A 59 -3.86 -2.20 21.47
C TYR A 59 -4.51 -1.50 22.68
N GLU A 60 -5.79 -1.22 22.61
CA GLU A 60 -6.57 -0.75 23.77
C GLU A 60 -6.59 -1.81 24.89
N ARG A 61 -6.90 -3.06 24.56
CA ARG A 61 -6.89 -4.17 25.54
C ARG A 61 -5.52 -4.36 26.18
N ARG A 62 -4.44 -4.14 25.42
CA ARG A 62 -3.05 -4.21 25.92
C ARG A 62 -2.58 -2.93 26.58
N ARG A 63 -3.43 -1.91 26.69
CA ARG A 63 -3.12 -0.59 27.24
C ARG A 63 -1.93 0.11 26.54
N ILE A 64 -1.74 -0.18 25.25
CA ILE A 64 -0.77 0.50 24.40
C ILE A 64 -1.35 1.81 23.89
N LEU A 65 -2.65 1.83 23.61
CA LEU A 65 -3.43 3.00 23.21
C LEU A 65 -4.57 3.23 24.20
N THR A 66 -4.99 4.48 24.34
CA THR A 66 -6.27 4.83 24.96
C THR A 66 -7.39 4.82 23.93
N ALA A 67 -8.65 4.71 24.38
CA ALA A 67 -9.80 4.80 23.50
C ALA A 67 -9.83 6.14 22.74
N GLU A 68 -9.49 7.24 23.44
CA GLU A 68 -9.45 8.57 22.82
C GLU A 68 -8.39 8.66 21.71
N ALA A 69 -7.23 8.00 21.87
CA ALA A 69 -6.19 7.95 20.84
C ALA A 69 -6.65 7.15 19.63
N SER A 70 -7.36 6.05 19.83
CA SER A 70 -7.96 5.24 18.76
C SER A 70 -9.02 6.02 18.00
N ASP A 71 -9.93 6.68 18.72
CA ASP A 71 -10.99 7.50 18.12
C ASP A 71 -10.40 8.68 17.33
N GLY A 72 -9.39 9.35 17.91
CA GLY A 72 -8.68 10.44 17.24
C GLY A 72 -7.97 9.99 15.96
N PHE A 73 -7.36 8.80 15.98
CA PHE A 73 -6.73 8.24 14.78
C PHE A 73 -7.73 8.00 13.64
N LEU A 74 -8.91 7.48 13.93
CA LEU A 74 -9.92 7.18 12.91
C LEU A 74 -10.43 8.43 12.19
N MET A 75 -10.29 9.62 12.79
CA MET A 75 -10.61 10.88 12.10
C MET A 75 -9.73 11.10 10.88
N LEU A 76 -8.46 10.66 10.91
CA LEU A 76 -7.52 10.86 9.81
C LEU A 76 -7.93 10.05 8.56
N PRO A 77 -8.01 8.71 8.57
CA PRO A 77 -8.40 7.98 7.38
C PRO A 77 -9.80 8.36 6.86
N ASN A 78 -10.73 8.71 7.75
CA ASN A 78 -12.06 9.18 7.37
C ASN A 78 -12.06 10.53 6.63
N SER A 79 -10.99 11.32 6.76
CA SER A 79 -10.83 12.62 6.08
C SER A 79 -10.06 12.53 4.76
N LEU A 80 -9.53 11.36 4.43
CA LEU A 80 -8.71 11.12 3.23
C LEU A 80 -9.56 10.54 2.09
N PRO A 81 -9.16 10.73 0.82
CA PRO A 81 -9.81 10.13 -0.34
C PRO A 81 -9.46 8.64 -0.44
N ILE A 82 -9.99 7.86 0.48
CA ILE A 82 -9.82 6.40 0.54
C ILE A 82 -11.17 5.75 0.23
N ASP A 83 -11.24 5.08 -0.91
CA ASP A 83 -12.43 4.37 -1.36
C ASP A 83 -12.34 2.88 -1.04
N THR A 84 -13.47 2.29 -0.72
CA THR A 84 -13.56 0.83 -0.58
C THR A 84 -13.85 0.19 -1.93
N ASP A 85 -13.12 -0.88 -2.26
CA ASP A 85 -13.34 -1.64 -3.49
C ASP A 85 -14.76 -2.24 -3.52
N ASP A 86 -15.45 -2.03 -4.63
CA ASP A 86 -16.84 -2.44 -4.85
C ASP A 86 -16.98 -3.89 -5.32
N ALA A 87 -15.89 -4.61 -5.56
CA ALA A 87 -15.93 -5.99 -6.01
C ALA A 87 -16.51 -6.92 -4.94
N ARG A 88 -17.53 -7.67 -5.30
CA ARG A 88 -18.11 -8.66 -4.40
C ARG A 88 -17.07 -9.74 -4.09
N ILE A 89 -16.70 -9.86 -2.83
CA ILE A 89 -15.67 -10.80 -2.36
C ILE A 89 -15.95 -12.25 -2.81
N GLY A 90 -17.21 -12.65 -2.88
CA GLY A 90 -17.59 -13.98 -3.34
C GLY A 90 -17.15 -14.28 -4.78
N SER A 91 -17.15 -13.29 -5.67
CA SER A 91 -16.66 -13.45 -7.04
C SER A 91 -15.13 -13.51 -7.13
N ARG A 92 -14.43 -13.05 -6.09
CA ARG A 92 -12.98 -13.04 -6.00
C ARG A 92 -12.37 -14.23 -5.28
N ARG A 93 -13.20 -15.12 -4.72
CA ARG A 93 -12.74 -16.28 -3.93
C ARG A 93 -11.70 -17.12 -4.68
N GLU A 94 -11.97 -17.48 -5.92
CA GLU A 94 -11.07 -18.33 -6.69
C GLU A 94 -9.79 -17.63 -7.12
N PRO A 95 -9.83 -16.41 -7.69
CA PRO A 95 -8.61 -15.63 -7.96
C PRO A 95 -7.73 -15.45 -6.72
N ILE A 96 -8.31 -15.09 -5.58
CA ILE A 96 -7.58 -14.91 -4.30
C ILE A 96 -6.93 -16.23 -3.88
N ARG A 97 -7.66 -17.36 -3.94
CA ARG A 97 -7.12 -18.67 -3.60
C ARG A 97 -5.93 -19.07 -4.48
N LEU A 98 -6.01 -18.79 -5.78
CA LEU A 98 -4.94 -19.07 -6.72
C LEU A 98 -3.70 -18.21 -6.46
N LEU A 99 -3.87 -16.92 -6.20
CA LEU A 99 -2.77 -16.02 -5.81
C LEU A 99 -2.13 -16.44 -4.50
N ALA A 100 -2.94 -16.76 -3.49
CA ALA A 100 -2.47 -17.26 -2.20
C ALA A 100 -1.60 -18.50 -2.37
N ARG A 101 -2.08 -19.49 -3.13
CA ARG A 101 -1.33 -20.72 -3.43
C ARG A 101 -0.03 -20.44 -4.19
N ARG A 102 -0.11 -19.63 -5.23
CA ARG A 102 1.03 -19.35 -6.11
C ARG A 102 2.17 -18.63 -5.40
N HIS A 103 1.83 -17.72 -4.49
CA HIS A 103 2.81 -16.85 -3.83
C HIS A 103 3.01 -17.19 -2.34
N GLY A 104 2.39 -18.26 -1.83
CA GLY A 104 2.52 -18.68 -0.43
C GLY A 104 1.97 -17.67 0.56
N LEU A 105 0.90 -16.95 0.18
CA LEU A 105 0.24 -15.93 0.99
C LEU A 105 -0.95 -16.51 1.76
N SER A 106 -1.35 -15.78 2.81
CA SER A 106 -2.70 -15.96 3.36
C SER A 106 -3.76 -15.48 2.36
N GLY A 107 -5.01 -15.91 2.53
CA GLY A 107 -6.11 -15.38 1.73
C GLY A 107 -6.32 -13.87 1.96
N TYR A 108 -6.00 -13.38 3.15
CA TYR A 108 -6.08 -11.96 3.52
C TYR A 108 -5.06 -11.13 2.72
N ASP A 109 -3.78 -11.54 2.71
CA ASP A 109 -2.73 -10.87 1.94
C ASP A 109 -2.99 -10.96 0.42
N ALA A 110 -3.46 -12.13 -0.04
CA ALA A 110 -3.81 -12.33 -1.44
C ALA A 110 -4.98 -11.45 -1.91
N LEU A 111 -5.87 -11.02 -1.01
CA LEU A 111 -6.93 -10.06 -1.32
C LEU A 111 -6.36 -8.68 -1.68
N TYR A 112 -5.36 -8.21 -0.93
CA TYR A 112 -4.65 -6.95 -1.27
C TYR A 112 -3.89 -7.07 -2.58
N LEU A 113 -3.22 -8.21 -2.80
CA LEU A 113 -2.52 -8.47 -4.05
C LEU A 113 -3.49 -8.50 -5.24
N ASP A 114 -4.61 -9.19 -5.12
CA ASP A 114 -5.66 -9.24 -6.15
C ASP A 114 -6.17 -7.83 -6.49
N LEU A 115 -6.42 -7.03 -5.48
CA LEU A 115 -6.88 -5.65 -5.66
C LEU A 115 -5.84 -4.80 -6.38
N ALA A 116 -4.57 -4.87 -5.96
CA ALA A 116 -3.49 -4.09 -6.57
C ALA A 116 -3.28 -4.46 -8.05
N LEU A 117 -3.27 -5.76 -8.37
CA LEU A 117 -3.11 -6.22 -9.76
C LEU A 117 -4.32 -5.87 -10.62
N ARG A 118 -5.52 -6.03 -10.11
CA ARG A 118 -6.77 -5.80 -10.83
C ARG A 118 -6.99 -4.32 -11.16
N ARG A 119 -6.56 -3.44 -10.29
CA ARG A 119 -6.66 -1.98 -10.46
C ARG A 119 -5.42 -1.36 -11.09
N ASP A 120 -4.41 -2.17 -11.42
CA ASP A 120 -3.09 -1.67 -11.86
C ASP A 120 -2.55 -0.58 -10.92
N ALA A 121 -2.72 -0.80 -9.62
CA ALA A 121 -2.40 0.16 -8.57
C ALA A 121 -1.09 -0.19 -7.86
N THR A 122 -0.43 0.81 -7.30
CA THR A 122 0.77 0.62 -6.47
C THR A 122 0.37 0.18 -5.07
N LEU A 123 0.91 -0.95 -4.61
CA LEU A 123 0.65 -1.48 -3.28
C LEU A 123 1.51 -0.78 -2.22
N ALA A 124 0.88 -0.23 -1.20
CA ALA A 124 1.53 0.38 -0.05
C ALA A 124 1.43 -0.55 1.16
N THR A 125 2.50 -1.24 1.50
CA THR A 125 2.54 -2.22 2.59
C THR A 125 3.90 -2.24 3.28
N PHE A 126 3.92 -2.61 4.55
CA PHE A 126 5.13 -2.99 5.30
C PHE A 126 5.28 -4.52 5.45
N ASP A 127 4.32 -5.29 4.99
CA ASP A 127 4.47 -6.75 4.95
C ASP A 127 5.40 -7.15 3.80
N ARG A 128 6.57 -7.70 4.17
CA ARG A 128 7.61 -8.09 3.19
C ARG A 128 7.15 -9.22 2.28
N ARG A 129 6.41 -10.19 2.81
CA ARG A 129 5.92 -11.34 2.02
C ARG A 129 4.91 -10.87 0.97
N LEU A 130 4.01 -9.99 1.36
CA LEU A 130 3.03 -9.38 0.46
C LEU A 130 3.73 -8.51 -0.60
N ALA A 131 4.70 -7.69 -0.20
CA ALA A 131 5.48 -6.87 -1.12
C ALA A 131 6.25 -7.73 -2.16
N ASP A 132 6.93 -8.78 -1.70
CA ASP A 132 7.67 -9.69 -2.58
C ASP A 132 6.74 -10.44 -3.54
N ALA A 133 5.58 -10.87 -3.07
CA ALA A 133 4.55 -11.48 -3.91
C ALA A 133 4.02 -10.51 -4.97
N CYS A 134 3.82 -9.25 -4.61
CA CYS A 134 3.38 -8.21 -5.54
C CYS A 134 4.39 -8.01 -6.66
N ARG A 135 5.68 -7.88 -6.33
CA ARG A 135 6.78 -7.78 -7.32
C ARG A 135 6.84 -9.02 -8.23
N ALA A 136 6.78 -10.22 -7.63
CA ALA A 136 6.80 -11.48 -8.37
C ALA A 136 5.60 -11.64 -9.31
N ALA A 137 4.47 -11.05 -8.98
CA ALA A 137 3.27 -11.02 -9.82
C ALA A 137 3.29 -9.91 -10.89
N GLY A 138 4.36 -9.10 -10.96
CA GLY A 138 4.49 -7.98 -11.90
C GLY A 138 3.81 -6.69 -11.43
N GLY A 139 3.37 -6.61 -10.17
CA GLY A 139 2.80 -5.41 -9.57
C GLY A 139 3.87 -4.43 -9.08
N ARG A 140 3.43 -3.25 -8.66
CA ARG A 140 4.28 -2.18 -8.11
C ARG A 140 4.11 -2.10 -6.60
N VAL A 141 5.21 -1.80 -5.92
CA VAL A 141 5.22 -1.59 -4.46
C VAL A 141 5.74 -0.19 -4.15
N LEU A 142 5.07 0.51 -3.25
CA LEU A 142 5.47 1.84 -2.82
C LEU A 142 6.83 1.78 -2.12
N GLY A 143 7.74 2.67 -2.53
CA GLY A 143 9.11 2.71 -2.02
C GLY A 143 10.11 1.96 -2.87
N ASP A 144 9.68 1.16 -3.83
CA ASP A 144 10.59 0.67 -4.86
C ASP A 144 11.05 1.87 -5.69
N SER A 145 12.36 1.99 -5.88
CA SER A 145 12.90 2.97 -6.80
C SER A 145 12.29 2.68 -8.17
N HIS A 146 11.40 3.53 -8.65
CA HIS A 146 11.10 3.54 -10.07
C HIS A 146 12.43 3.82 -10.75
N ASN A 147 12.98 2.76 -11.31
CA ASN A 147 14.14 2.82 -12.15
C ASN A 147 13.96 4.00 -13.09
N ALA A 148 14.99 4.83 -13.07
CA ALA A 148 15.19 5.89 -14.01
C ALA A 148 14.53 5.55 -15.35
N VAL A 149 13.56 6.39 -15.71
CA VAL A 149 13.16 6.60 -17.07
C VAL A 149 14.40 6.41 -17.95
N HIS A 150 14.31 5.52 -18.91
CA HIS A 150 15.18 5.49 -20.07
C HIS A 150 15.38 6.93 -20.54
N GLU A 151 16.45 7.58 -20.12
CA GLU A 151 16.94 8.72 -20.86
C GLU A 151 17.37 8.16 -22.23
N PRO A 152 16.77 8.61 -23.31
CA PRO A 152 17.33 8.31 -24.62
C PRO A 152 18.72 8.95 -24.63
N LEU A 153 19.73 8.11 -24.83
CA LEU A 153 21.07 8.58 -25.17
C LEU A 153 20.95 9.49 -26.40
N SER A 154 20.74 10.78 -26.17
CA SER A 154 20.90 11.80 -27.19
C SER A 154 22.38 11.85 -27.51
N ALA A 155 22.66 11.40 -28.70
CA ALA A 155 23.93 11.45 -29.38
C ALA A 155 24.65 12.79 -29.12
N PHE A 156 25.78 12.70 -28.44
CA PHE A 156 26.83 13.70 -28.57
C PHE A 156 27.58 13.44 -29.86
N SER A 157 27.10 14.04 -30.94
CA SER A 157 27.90 14.30 -32.11
C SER A 157 28.80 15.49 -31.80
N SER A 158 29.99 15.25 -31.37
CA SER A 158 31.06 16.25 -31.45
C SER A 158 31.86 15.98 -32.70
N GLU A 159 31.60 16.74 -33.72
CA GLU A 159 32.54 16.90 -34.84
C GLU A 159 33.73 17.72 -34.35
N PRO A 160 34.95 17.30 -34.68
CA PRO A 160 36.08 18.18 -34.60
C PRO A 160 36.20 18.93 -35.92
N LYS A 161 36.18 20.24 -35.87
CA LYS A 161 36.63 21.07 -36.98
C LYS A 161 38.12 21.30 -36.87
N SER A 162 38.72 21.01 -37.97
CA SER A 162 40.03 21.37 -38.55
C SER A 162 40.69 22.60 -37.94
#